data_c0d353059dfcffc7c2659b4b11e212b6
#
_entry.id   c0d353059dfcffc7c2659b4b11e212b6
#
_cell.length_a   1.000
_cell.length_b   1.000
_cell.length_c   1.000
_cell.angle_alpha   90.00
_cell.angle_beta   90.00
_cell.angle_gamma   90.00
#
_symmetry.space_group_name_H-M   'P 1'
#
loop_
_entity.id
_entity.type
_entity.pdbx_description
1 polymer ?
#
loop_
_entity_poly.entity_id
_entity_poly.type
_entity_poly.pdbx_seq_one_letter_code
_entity_poly.pdbx_strand_id
1 'polypeptide(L)'
;MTIKKIENIAEADGLKTKIDKLFLFDFDDTLAHTENFVNVTFVDKETGESEGQENLDSYNFEKYRRSPEEDRESDILDFDDFDNVRNPVPISSVLILMSSAIDDPDSYPAIITARPSTSKQDISLFLNNNNISIPQSDI
;
A
#
# COMPACT_ATOMS: atom_id res chain seq x y z
N MET A 1 6.61 0.18 -10.34
CA MET A 1 7.99 -0.26 -10.67
C MET A 1 7.98 -1.00 -12.00
N THR A 2 9.00 -0.82 -12.78
CA THR A 2 9.13 -1.46 -14.10
C THR A 2 10.33 -2.40 -14.12
N ILE A 3 10.34 -3.39 -15.03
CA ILE A 3 11.48 -4.30 -15.25
C ILE A 3 12.76 -3.51 -15.53
N LYS A 4 12.67 -2.43 -16.31
CA LYS A 4 13.82 -1.55 -16.61
C LYS A 4 14.44 -0.95 -15.34
N LYS A 5 13.62 -0.53 -14.36
CA LYS A 5 14.13 -0.01 -13.09
C LYS A 5 14.88 -1.09 -12.30
N ILE A 6 14.39 -2.32 -12.30
CA ILE A 6 15.03 -3.45 -11.63
C ILE A 6 16.38 -3.78 -12.28
N GLU A 7 16.44 -3.83 -13.60
CA GLU A 7 17.68 -4.04 -14.34
C GLU A 7 18.73 -2.99 -14.00
N ASN A 8 18.32 -1.71 -13.95
CA ASN A 8 19.23 -0.62 -13.59
C ASN A 8 19.77 -0.75 -12.17
N ILE A 9 18.95 -1.18 -11.21
CA ILE A 9 19.39 -1.42 -9.83
C ILE A 9 20.37 -2.58 -9.78
N ALA A 10 20.09 -3.69 -10.47
CA ALA A 10 20.95 -4.85 -10.52
C ALA A 10 22.32 -4.53 -11.16
N GLU A 11 22.33 -3.73 -12.21
CA GLU A 11 23.57 -3.26 -12.85
C GLU A 11 24.38 -2.34 -11.94
N ALA A 12 23.72 -1.42 -11.24
CA ALA A 12 24.36 -0.48 -10.32
C ALA A 12 25.01 -1.18 -9.13
N ASP A 13 24.39 -2.20 -8.58
CA ASP A 13 24.90 -2.94 -7.42
C ASP A 13 26.07 -3.88 -7.78
N GLY A 14 26.16 -4.34 -9.03
CA GLY A 14 27.15 -5.31 -9.46
C GLY A 14 27.07 -6.67 -8.75
N LEU A 15 26.06 -6.85 -7.86
CA LEU A 15 25.87 -8.05 -7.03
C LEU A 15 24.94 -9.04 -7.70
N LYS A 16 23.97 -8.56 -8.47
CA LYS A 16 23.01 -9.36 -9.22
C LYS A 16 23.16 -9.08 -10.72
N THR A 17 23.73 -10.03 -11.45
CA THR A 17 23.87 -9.95 -12.90
C THR A 17 22.64 -10.42 -13.65
N LYS A 18 21.74 -11.13 -12.93
CA LYS A 18 20.52 -11.69 -13.49
C LYS A 18 19.43 -11.76 -12.43
N ILE A 19 18.24 -11.27 -12.78
CA ILE A 19 17.03 -11.40 -11.98
C ILE A 19 16.04 -12.22 -12.79
N ASP A 20 15.72 -13.42 -12.29
CA ASP A 20 14.78 -14.33 -12.95
C ASP A 20 13.34 -14.14 -12.46
N LYS A 21 13.17 -13.63 -11.24
CA LYS A 21 11.85 -13.50 -10.59
C LYS A 21 11.69 -12.13 -9.97
N LEU A 22 10.58 -11.48 -10.29
CA LEU A 22 10.14 -10.24 -9.65
C LEU A 22 8.94 -10.55 -8.78
N PHE A 23 9.04 -10.25 -7.48
CA PHE A 23 7.93 -10.36 -6.53
C PHE A 23 7.46 -8.96 -6.15
N LEU A 24 6.23 -8.63 -6.52
CA LEU A 24 5.58 -7.40 -6.11
C LEU A 24 4.55 -7.72 -5.03
N PHE A 25 4.72 -7.09 -3.86
CA PHE A 25 3.81 -7.22 -2.73
C PHE A 25 3.02 -5.92 -2.57
N ASP A 26 1.70 -6.02 -2.52
CA ASP A 26 0.88 -4.94 -2.03
C ASP A 26 1.03 -4.84 -0.51
N PHE A 27 0.76 -3.68 0.07
CA PHE A 27 0.91 -3.47 1.51
C PHE A 27 -0.40 -3.69 2.25
N ASP A 28 -1.43 -2.88 1.97
CA ASP A 28 -2.69 -2.92 2.70
C ASP A 28 -3.46 -4.23 2.41
N ASP A 29 -3.87 -4.90 3.49
CA ASP A 29 -4.57 -6.19 3.46
C ASP A 29 -3.81 -7.32 2.75
N THR A 30 -2.52 -7.12 2.50
CA THR A 30 -1.60 -8.14 1.95
C THR A 30 -0.46 -8.42 2.92
N LEU A 31 0.36 -7.44 3.23
CA LEU A 31 1.44 -7.57 4.23
C LEU A 31 0.96 -7.22 5.64
N ALA A 32 0.02 -6.32 5.77
CA ALA A 32 -0.54 -5.88 7.03
C ALA A 32 -2.02 -5.55 6.93
N HIS A 33 -2.76 -5.84 7.99
CA HIS A 33 -4.03 -5.18 8.26
C HIS A 33 -3.76 -3.89 9.03
N THR A 34 -4.39 -2.80 8.62
CA THR A 34 -4.24 -1.51 9.30
C THR A 34 -5.59 -0.95 9.72
N GLU A 35 -5.57 -0.02 10.66
CA GLU A 35 -6.78 0.69 11.10
C GLU A 35 -6.96 2.03 10.35
N ASN A 36 -6.28 2.20 9.23
CA ASN A 36 -6.46 3.39 8.40
C ASN A 36 -7.88 3.47 7.83
N PHE A 37 -8.31 4.69 7.61
CA PHE A 37 -9.66 4.98 7.12
C PHE A 37 -9.64 6.04 6.01
N VAL A 38 -10.69 6.05 5.22
CA VAL A 38 -11.03 7.14 4.29
C VAL A 38 -12.11 7.97 4.96
N ASN A 39 -11.89 9.27 5.08
CA ASN A 39 -12.96 10.17 5.51
C ASN A 39 -13.80 10.56 4.29
N VAL A 40 -15.12 10.34 4.40
CA VAL A 40 -16.07 10.69 3.36
C VAL A 40 -16.96 11.81 3.89
N THR A 41 -17.01 12.92 3.18
CA THR A 41 -18.01 13.98 3.40
C THR A 41 -19.11 13.76 2.37
N PHE A 42 -20.29 13.41 2.84
CA PHE A 42 -21.48 13.26 1.99
C PHE A 42 -22.02 14.64 1.62
N VAL A 43 -22.23 14.86 0.33
CA VAL A 43 -22.67 16.14 -0.20
C VAL A 43 -23.93 15.94 -1.03
N ASP A 44 -24.98 16.72 -0.74
CA ASP A 44 -26.17 16.77 -1.56
C ASP A 44 -25.83 17.35 -2.94
N LYS A 45 -26.07 16.58 -3.98
CA LYS A 45 -25.69 16.96 -5.36
C LYS A 45 -26.52 18.10 -5.93
N GLU A 46 -27.71 18.35 -5.38
CA GLU A 46 -28.60 19.41 -5.83
C GLU A 46 -28.27 20.74 -5.14
N THR A 47 -28.01 20.71 -3.86
CA THR A 47 -27.74 21.92 -3.04
C THR A 47 -26.26 22.20 -2.83
N GLY A 48 -25.38 21.17 -2.96
CA GLY A 48 -23.95 21.27 -2.65
C GLY A 48 -23.65 21.35 -1.14
N GLU A 49 -24.66 21.14 -0.29
CA GLU A 49 -24.51 21.17 1.15
C GLU A 49 -24.02 19.83 1.71
N SER A 50 -23.20 19.89 2.77
CA SER A 50 -22.74 18.70 3.48
C SER A 50 -23.91 18.09 4.28
N GLU A 51 -24.07 16.77 4.12
CA GLU A 51 -25.04 15.96 4.88
C GLU A 51 -24.40 15.21 6.04
N GLY A 52 -23.09 15.33 6.24
CA GLY A 52 -22.32 14.68 7.30
C GLY A 52 -21.03 14.08 6.81
N GLN A 53 -20.28 13.51 7.76
CA GLN A 53 -18.98 12.86 7.49
C GLN A 53 -18.93 11.50 8.17
N GLU A 54 -18.19 10.58 7.59
CA GLU A 54 -17.96 9.26 8.14
C GLU A 54 -16.53 8.78 7.82
N ASN A 55 -15.90 8.12 8.78
CA ASN A 55 -14.63 7.44 8.57
C ASN A 55 -14.93 6.00 8.18
N LEU A 56 -14.52 5.60 6.99
CA LEU A 56 -14.74 4.27 6.46
C LEU A 56 -13.44 3.46 6.51
N ASP A 57 -13.47 2.31 7.17
CA ASP A 57 -12.40 1.32 7.07
C ASP A 57 -12.35 0.69 5.66
N SER A 58 -11.38 -0.16 5.39
CA SER A 58 -11.21 -0.79 4.08
C SER A 58 -12.46 -1.51 3.60
N TYR A 59 -13.10 -2.25 4.49
CA TYR A 59 -14.31 -3.02 4.16
C TYR A 59 -15.50 -2.11 3.83
N ASN A 60 -15.75 -1.11 4.66
CA ASN A 60 -16.85 -0.19 4.45
C ASN A 60 -16.60 0.76 3.28
N PHE A 61 -15.35 1.13 3.04
CA PHE A 61 -14.99 1.92 1.85
C PHE A 61 -15.20 1.14 0.56
N GLU A 62 -14.88 -0.15 0.54
CA GLU A 62 -15.15 -0.99 -0.63
C GLU A 62 -16.65 -1.15 -0.89
N LYS A 63 -17.46 -1.26 0.14
CA LYS A 63 -18.93 -1.22 0.00
C LYS A 63 -19.42 0.10 -0.57
N TYR A 64 -18.89 1.22 -0.05
CA TYR A 64 -19.21 2.55 -0.55
C TYR A 64 -18.89 2.70 -2.04
N ARG A 65 -17.72 2.24 -2.47
CA ARG A 65 -17.29 2.29 -3.86
C ARG A 65 -18.19 1.50 -4.81
N ARG A 66 -18.84 0.47 -4.33
CA ARG A 66 -19.79 -0.37 -5.11
C ARG A 66 -21.17 0.24 -5.24
N SER A 67 -21.49 1.30 -4.49
CA SER A 67 -22.74 2.02 -4.68
C SER A 67 -22.74 2.73 -6.04
N PRO A 68 -23.93 3.06 -6.59
CA PRO A 68 -24.00 3.76 -7.86
C PRO A 68 -23.19 5.05 -7.87
N GLU A 69 -22.41 5.28 -8.91
CA GLU A 69 -21.54 6.45 -9.04
C GLU A 69 -22.30 7.76 -8.90
N GLU A 70 -23.51 7.83 -9.47
CA GLU A 70 -24.40 8.97 -9.39
C GLU A 70 -24.80 9.35 -7.94
N ASP A 71 -24.79 8.37 -7.01
CA ASP A 71 -25.13 8.61 -5.60
C ASP A 71 -23.95 9.15 -4.79
N ARG A 72 -22.72 9.07 -5.31
CA ARG A 72 -21.50 9.44 -4.61
C ARG A 72 -20.60 10.43 -5.36
N GLU A 73 -20.99 10.86 -6.55
CA GLU A 73 -20.16 11.72 -7.41
C GLU A 73 -19.87 13.10 -6.80
N SER A 74 -20.75 13.59 -5.92
CA SER A 74 -20.58 14.89 -5.23
C SER A 74 -19.87 14.76 -3.90
N ASP A 75 -19.63 13.55 -3.41
CA ASP A 75 -18.98 13.31 -2.13
C ASP A 75 -17.50 13.67 -2.19
N ILE A 76 -16.97 14.10 -1.05
CA ILE A 76 -15.57 14.47 -0.90
C ILE A 76 -14.86 13.38 -0.14
N LEU A 77 -13.80 12.83 -0.75
CA LEU A 77 -12.97 11.78 -0.17
C LEU A 77 -11.66 12.38 0.32
N ASP A 78 -11.29 12.06 1.55
CA ASP A 78 -10.03 12.45 2.16
C ASP A 78 -9.26 11.19 2.55
N PHE A 79 -8.07 11.04 1.99
CA PHE A 79 -7.16 9.92 2.17
C PHE A 79 -5.95 10.26 3.05
N ASP A 80 -5.94 11.42 3.70
CA ASP A 80 -4.77 11.91 4.45
C ASP A 80 -4.34 10.97 5.59
N ASP A 81 -5.27 10.16 6.12
CA ASP A 81 -4.93 9.15 7.13
C ASP A 81 -3.93 8.10 6.62
N PHE A 82 -3.85 7.91 5.30
CA PHE A 82 -2.92 6.98 4.66
C PHE A 82 -1.49 7.51 4.54
N ASP A 83 -1.21 8.72 4.94
CA ASP A 83 0.15 9.23 5.07
C ASP A 83 0.95 8.47 6.13
N ASN A 84 0.25 7.90 7.11
CA ASN A 84 0.83 7.10 8.18
C ASN A 84 0.25 5.68 8.16
N VAL A 85 0.99 4.72 8.71
CA VAL A 85 0.52 3.36 8.90
C VAL A 85 -0.04 3.24 10.32
N ARG A 86 -1.36 3.07 10.44
CA ARG A 86 -2.06 3.05 11.71
C ARG A 86 -2.24 1.63 12.23
N ASN A 87 -1.65 1.34 13.40
CA ASN A 87 -1.80 0.07 14.13
C ASN A 87 -1.69 -1.18 13.25
N PRO A 88 -0.58 -1.35 12.51
CA PRO A 88 -0.45 -2.46 11.57
C PRO A 88 -0.37 -3.79 12.29
N VAL A 89 -1.14 -4.76 11.81
CA VAL A 89 -1.08 -6.15 12.24
C VAL A 89 -0.52 -6.99 11.10
N PRO A 90 0.60 -7.71 11.31
CA PRO A 90 1.25 -8.45 10.23
C PRO A 90 0.40 -9.63 9.73
N ILE A 91 0.42 -9.83 8.41
CA ILE A 91 -0.14 -11.03 7.78
C ILE A 91 1.03 -12.00 7.58
N SER A 92 1.22 -12.88 8.55
CA SER A 92 2.43 -13.69 8.69
C SER A 92 2.71 -14.58 7.48
N SER A 93 1.69 -15.16 6.85
CA SER A 93 1.86 -16.02 5.67
C SER A 93 2.50 -15.29 4.49
N VAL A 94 2.15 -14.03 4.27
CA VAL A 94 2.69 -13.22 3.19
C VAL A 94 4.09 -12.70 3.54
N LEU A 95 4.32 -12.32 4.80
CA LEU A 95 5.64 -11.90 5.27
C LEU A 95 6.67 -13.04 5.17
N ILE A 96 6.27 -14.27 5.43
CA ILE A 96 7.12 -15.46 5.22
C ILE A 96 7.49 -15.60 3.73
N LEU A 97 6.53 -15.43 2.84
CA LEU A 97 6.77 -15.47 1.40
C LEU A 97 7.74 -14.36 0.97
N MET A 98 7.58 -13.16 1.50
CA MET A 98 8.47 -12.04 1.22
C MET A 98 9.89 -12.30 1.72
N SER A 99 10.05 -12.86 2.93
CA SER A 99 11.35 -13.26 3.47
C SER A 99 12.03 -14.29 2.58
N SER A 100 11.29 -15.26 2.07
CA SER A 100 11.81 -16.26 1.13
C SER A 100 12.29 -15.63 -0.18
N ALA A 101 11.58 -14.62 -0.69
CA ALA A 101 11.98 -13.90 -1.89
C ALA A 101 13.26 -13.06 -1.67
N ILE A 102 13.45 -12.50 -0.47
CA ILE A 102 14.66 -11.76 -0.10
C ILE A 102 15.88 -12.69 -0.05
N ASP A 103 15.69 -13.89 0.48
CA ASP A 103 16.78 -14.87 0.63
C ASP A 103 17.15 -15.58 -0.70
N ASP A 104 16.30 -15.50 -1.70
CA ASP A 104 16.54 -16.08 -3.01
C ASP A 104 17.38 -15.11 -3.86
N PRO A 105 18.63 -15.49 -4.25
CA PRO A 105 19.52 -14.61 -5.01
C PRO A 105 19.02 -14.27 -6.43
N ASP A 106 18.11 -15.08 -6.97
CA ASP A 106 17.54 -14.89 -8.30
C ASP A 106 16.24 -14.09 -8.29
N SER A 107 15.79 -13.69 -7.10
CA SER A 107 14.55 -12.96 -6.88
C SER A 107 14.78 -11.50 -6.48
N TYR A 108 13.87 -10.64 -6.91
CA TYR A 108 13.84 -9.24 -6.50
C TYR A 108 12.48 -8.91 -5.88
N PRO A 109 12.39 -8.78 -4.56
CA PRO A 109 11.16 -8.36 -3.89
C PRO A 109 11.03 -6.85 -3.85
N ALA A 110 9.83 -6.34 -4.06
CA ALA A 110 9.50 -4.93 -3.94
C ALA A 110 8.06 -4.76 -3.50
N ILE A 111 7.74 -3.58 -2.98
CA ILE A 111 6.38 -3.23 -2.60
C ILE A 111 5.79 -2.30 -3.65
N ILE A 112 4.57 -2.60 -4.07
CA ILE A 112 3.74 -1.70 -4.85
C ILE A 112 2.51 -1.35 -4.01
N THR A 113 2.27 -0.06 -3.80
CA THR A 113 1.18 0.41 -2.96
C THR A 113 0.53 1.64 -3.55
N ALA A 114 -0.77 1.78 -3.31
CA ALA A 114 -1.51 3.00 -3.64
C ALA A 114 -1.31 4.12 -2.60
N ARG A 115 -0.64 3.82 -1.47
CA ARG A 115 -0.34 4.82 -0.45
C ARG A 115 0.57 5.92 -0.99
N PRO A 116 0.47 7.17 -0.48
CA PRO A 116 1.38 8.23 -0.84
C PRO A 116 2.81 7.93 -0.37
N SER A 117 3.79 8.56 -1.02
CA SER A 117 5.21 8.35 -0.70
C SER A 117 5.59 8.73 0.73
N THR A 118 4.80 9.58 1.38
CA THR A 118 4.96 9.95 2.79
C THR A 118 4.84 8.77 3.74
N SER A 119 4.15 7.70 3.36
CA SER A 119 3.99 6.48 4.16
C SER A 119 5.17 5.50 4.09
N LYS A 120 6.14 5.71 3.19
CA LYS A 120 7.26 4.78 2.96
C LYS A 120 8.07 4.48 4.22
N GLN A 121 8.32 5.50 5.03
CA GLN A 121 9.07 5.35 6.27
C GLN A 121 8.34 4.44 7.26
N ASP A 122 7.04 4.61 7.41
CA ASP A 122 6.22 3.79 8.29
C ASP A 122 6.14 2.34 7.81
N ILE A 123 6.02 2.13 6.49
CA ILE A 123 6.07 0.79 5.89
C ILE A 123 7.42 0.13 6.17
N SER A 124 8.51 0.84 5.96
CA SER A 124 9.86 0.35 6.25
C SER A 124 10.03 -0.02 7.72
N LEU A 125 9.52 0.82 8.63
CA LEU A 125 9.54 0.55 10.06
C LEU A 125 8.72 -0.71 10.42
N PHE A 126 7.55 -0.86 9.85
CA PHE A 126 6.73 -2.07 10.04
C PHE A 126 7.49 -3.33 9.59
N LEU A 127 8.11 -3.28 8.42
CA LEU A 127 8.90 -4.41 7.90
C LEU A 127 10.08 -4.73 8.82
N ASN A 128 10.83 -3.72 9.25
CA ASN A 128 11.96 -3.89 10.18
C ASN A 128 11.52 -4.51 11.50
N ASN A 129 10.36 -4.12 12.02
CA ASN A 129 9.79 -4.71 13.24
C ASN A 129 9.38 -6.18 13.05
N ASN A 130 9.26 -6.63 11.82
CA ASN A 130 8.97 -8.00 11.43
C ASN A 130 10.19 -8.71 10.82
N ASN A 131 11.40 -8.21 11.07
CA ASN A 131 12.69 -8.76 10.62
C ASN A 131 12.84 -8.79 9.09
N ILE A 132 12.20 -7.85 8.39
CA ILE A 132 12.32 -7.68 6.94
C ILE A 132 12.94 -6.31 6.66
N SER A 133 14.00 -6.31 5.84
CA SER A 133 14.66 -5.08 5.42
C SER A 133 14.76 -5.05 3.90
N ILE A 134 14.18 -4.02 3.30
CA ILE A 134 14.33 -3.68 1.88
C ILE A 134 14.61 -2.18 1.77
N PRO A 135 15.31 -1.74 0.70
CA PRO A 135 15.52 -0.31 0.46
C PRO A 135 14.19 0.44 0.32
N GLN A 136 14.09 1.63 0.88
CA GLN A 136 12.88 2.48 0.71
C GLN A 136 12.61 2.82 -0.76
N SER A 137 13.63 2.82 -1.61
CA SER A 137 13.46 2.98 -3.06
C SER A 137 12.65 1.86 -3.73
N ASP A 138 12.48 0.73 -3.03
CA ASP A 138 11.72 -0.44 -3.50
C ASP A 138 10.33 -0.53 -2.88
N ILE A 139 9.91 0.55 -2.23
CA ILE A 139 8.57 0.69 -1.64
C ILE A 139 7.75 1.70 -2.43
#